data_a2e93947b17b343d961d76fcd8969e40
#
_entry.id   a2e93947b17b343d961d76fcd8969e40
#
_cell.length_a   1.000
_cell.length_b   1.000
_cell.length_c   1.000
_cell.angle_alpha   90.00
_cell.angle_beta   90.00
_cell.angle_gamma   90.00
#
_symmetry.space_group_name_H-M   'P 1'
#
loop_
_entity.id
_entity.type
_entity.pdbx_description
1 polymer ?
#
loop_
_entity_poly.entity_id
_entity_poly.type
_entity_poly.pdbx_seq_one_letter_code
_entity_poly.pdbx_strand_id
1 'polypeptide(L)'
;MPGFIDLHVHLRDPGLTQKETLSTGGMAAARGGVTTVCAMPNTKPVIDTKEKVEEVHRRAKEESLVHVIQLGSMTMGECGEELSDIEGMAQAGCYALSEDGKSVMNAFCSEKPCEKQKRMIC
;
A
#
# COMPACT_ATOMS: atom_id res chain seq x y z
N MET A 1 3.40 -17.74 20.26
CA MET A 1 3.23 -16.28 20.39
C MET A 1 2.65 -15.70 19.11
N PRO A 2 2.00 -14.54 19.12
CA PRO A 2 1.55 -13.90 17.90
C PRO A 2 2.75 -13.59 16.97
N GLY A 3 2.51 -13.62 15.65
CA GLY A 3 3.52 -13.20 14.68
C GLY A 3 3.74 -11.69 14.69
N PHE A 4 4.89 -11.27 14.17
CA PHE A 4 5.20 -9.85 14.00
C PHE A 4 4.41 -9.22 12.86
N ILE A 5 4.19 -7.92 12.95
CA ILE A 5 3.59 -7.09 11.90
C ILE A 5 4.67 -6.11 11.42
N ASP A 6 4.94 -6.11 10.12
CA ASP A 6 5.85 -5.15 9.49
C ASP A 6 5.04 -4.08 8.76
N LEU A 7 5.16 -2.84 9.21
CA LEU A 7 4.36 -1.71 8.73
C LEU A 7 4.96 -1.03 7.47
N HIS A 8 6.14 -1.46 7.01
CA HIS A 8 6.80 -0.82 5.88
C HIS A 8 7.64 -1.81 5.08
N VAL A 9 7.04 -2.40 4.06
CA VAL A 9 7.74 -3.31 3.15
C VAL A 9 7.54 -2.92 1.69
N HIS A 10 8.50 -3.28 0.85
CA HIS A 10 8.43 -3.09 -0.60
C HIS A 10 8.34 -4.45 -1.30
N LEU A 11 7.14 -4.86 -1.64
CA LEU A 11 6.91 -6.10 -2.38
C LEU A 11 7.16 -5.97 -3.89
N ARG A 12 7.32 -4.75 -4.40
CA ARG A 12 7.68 -4.43 -5.78
C ARG A 12 6.74 -5.00 -6.85
N ASP A 13 5.63 -5.50 -6.47
CA ASP A 13 4.60 -6.09 -7.31
C ASP A 13 3.29 -5.29 -7.13
N PRO A 14 2.70 -4.74 -8.18
CA PRO A 14 2.98 -4.99 -9.60
C PRO A 14 4.15 -4.21 -10.20
N GLY A 15 4.63 -4.68 -11.35
CA GLY A 15 5.47 -3.95 -12.30
C GLY A 15 6.98 -3.96 -12.05
N LEU A 16 7.44 -4.32 -10.86
CA LEU A 16 8.87 -4.41 -10.49
C LEU A 16 9.24 -5.83 -10.02
N THR A 17 8.61 -6.83 -10.58
CA THR A 17 8.69 -8.23 -10.18
C THR A 17 10.08 -8.86 -10.35
N GLN A 18 10.97 -8.23 -11.11
CA GLN A 18 12.38 -8.61 -11.17
C GLN A 18 13.14 -8.33 -9.87
N LYS A 19 12.60 -7.45 -9.00
CA LYS A 19 13.20 -7.13 -7.70
C LYS A 19 12.60 -7.96 -6.57
N GLU A 20 11.27 -8.07 -6.53
CA GLU A 20 10.51 -8.79 -5.53
C GLU A 20 9.11 -9.09 -6.08
N THR A 21 8.45 -10.12 -5.54
CA THR A 21 7.05 -10.45 -5.84
C THR A 21 6.24 -10.62 -4.56
N LEU A 22 4.92 -10.67 -4.68
CA LEU A 22 4.02 -11.01 -3.55
C LEU A 22 4.39 -12.37 -2.94
N SER A 23 4.75 -13.34 -3.76
CA SER A 23 5.15 -14.67 -3.32
C SER A 23 6.49 -14.66 -2.59
N THR A 24 7.54 -14.08 -3.19
CA THR A 24 8.90 -14.11 -2.62
C THR A 24 9.00 -13.24 -1.38
N GLY A 25 8.41 -12.05 -1.39
CA GLY A 25 8.33 -11.18 -0.21
C GLY A 25 7.52 -11.81 0.93
N GLY A 26 6.41 -12.47 0.61
CA GLY A 26 5.60 -13.21 1.57
C GLY A 26 6.36 -14.38 2.22
N MET A 27 7.14 -15.13 1.43
CA MET A 27 7.99 -16.20 1.96
C MET A 27 9.10 -15.66 2.87
N ALA A 28 9.74 -14.56 2.50
CA ALA A 28 10.75 -13.91 3.32
C ALA A 28 10.18 -13.43 4.66
N ALA A 29 9.00 -12.80 4.63
CA ALA A 29 8.29 -12.36 5.82
C ALA A 29 7.93 -13.54 6.74
N ALA A 30 7.34 -14.59 6.20
CA ALA A 30 6.97 -15.79 6.95
C ALA A 30 8.20 -16.45 7.61
N ARG A 31 9.32 -16.52 6.91
CA ARG A 31 10.58 -17.05 7.45
C ARG A 31 11.14 -16.22 8.59
N GLY A 32 10.89 -14.90 8.57
CA GLY A 32 11.27 -13.98 9.66
C GLY A 32 10.29 -13.95 10.84
N GLY A 33 9.20 -14.73 10.79
CA GLY A 33 8.16 -14.71 11.83
C GLY A 33 7.15 -13.57 11.69
N VAL A 34 7.14 -12.87 10.54
CA VAL A 34 6.17 -11.82 10.22
C VAL A 34 4.94 -12.47 9.59
N THR A 35 3.77 -12.17 10.13
CA THR A 35 2.49 -12.73 9.65
C THR A 35 1.63 -11.74 8.88
N THR A 36 1.92 -10.44 9.02
CA THR A 36 1.23 -9.37 8.31
C THR A 36 2.23 -8.31 7.88
N VAL A 37 2.12 -7.87 6.63
CA VAL A 37 2.97 -6.81 6.06
C VAL A 37 2.11 -5.70 5.47
N CYS A 38 2.56 -4.44 5.62
CA CYS A 38 1.99 -3.28 4.96
C CYS A 38 2.87 -2.91 3.76
N ALA A 39 2.36 -3.14 2.55
CA ALA A 39 3.10 -2.93 1.32
C ALA A 39 3.01 -1.48 0.85
N MET A 40 4.14 -0.88 0.55
CA MET A 40 4.22 0.51 0.05
C MET A 40 3.66 0.63 -1.38
N PRO A 41 3.08 1.81 -1.73
CA PRO A 41 2.38 2.02 -3.00
C PRO A 41 3.29 2.32 -4.20
N ASN A 42 4.60 2.47 -4.00
CA ASN A 42 5.57 2.88 -5.03
C ASN A 42 5.90 1.78 -6.03
N THR A 43 4.89 1.22 -6.62
CA THR A 43 4.94 0.17 -7.65
C THR A 43 4.71 0.74 -9.06
N LYS A 44 4.63 -0.11 -10.08
CA LYS A 44 4.30 0.29 -11.45
C LYS A 44 3.16 -0.59 -12.00
N PRO A 45 1.96 -0.05 -12.10
CA PRO A 45 1.56 1.33 -11.75
C PRO A 45 1.55 1.59 -10.25
N VAL A 46 1.65 2.87 -9.86
CA VAL A 46 1.49 3.31 -8.46
C VAL A 46 0.09 2.95 -7.98
N ILE A 47 -0.04 2.56 -6.72
CA ILE A 47 -1.33 2.20 -6.10
C ILE A 47 -2.04 3.48 -5.65
N ASP A 48 -2.85 4.05 -6.51
CA ASP A 48 -3.54 5.33 -6.35
C ASP A 48 -5.06 5.27 -6.60
N THR A 49 -5.60 4.07 -6.89
CA THR A 49 -7.03 3.84 -7.10
C THR A 49 -7.53 2.60 -6.38
N LYS A 50 -8.86 2.53 -6.19
CA LYS A 50 -9.56 1.40 -5.59
C LYS A 50 -9.23 0.08 -6.28
N GLU A 51 -9.32 0.05 -7.59
CA GLU A 51 -9.16 -1.16 -8.41
C GLU A 51 -7.76 -1.77 -8.24
N LYS A 52 -6.73 -0.91 -8.12
CA LYS A 52 -5.36 -1.36 -7.91
C LYS A 52 -5.17 -1.99 -6.54
N VAL A 53 -5.78 -1.42 -5.49
CA VAL A 53 -5.76 -2.02 -4.14
C VAL A 53 -6.47 -3.37 -4.14
N GLU A 54 -7.66 -3.44 -4.72
CA GLU A 54 -8.43 -4.70 -4.81
C GLU A 54 -7.66 -5.79 -5.56
N GLU A 55 -7.02 -5.46 -6.66
CA GLU A 55 -6.23 -6.40 -7.45
C GLU A 55 -5.03 -6.94 -6.66
N VAL A 56 -4.28 -6.08 -5.95
CA VAL A 56 -3.16 -6.53 -5.11
C VAL A 56 -3.66 -7.42 -3.98
N HIS A 57 -4.75 -7.04 -3.30
CA HIS A 57 -5.33 -7.87 -2.23
C HIS A 57 -5.82 -9.22 -2.74
N ARG A 58 -6.45 -9.27 -3.92
CA ARG A 58 -6.88 -10.51 -4.56
C ARG A 58 -5.70 -11.43 -4.85
N ARG A 59 -4.68 -10.89 -5.50
CA ARG A 59 -3.46 -11.64 -5.83
C ARG A 59 -2.70 -12.09 -4.58
N ALA A 60 -2.61 -11.25 -3.56
CA ALA A 60 -1.94 -11.59 -2.31
C ALA A 60 -2.57 -12.78 -1.60
N LYS A 61 -3.90 -12.93 -1.65
CA LYS A 61 -4.59 -14.11 -1.10
C LYS A 61 -4.19 -15.42 -1.78
N GLU A 62 -3.87 -15.36 -3.06
CA GLU A 62 -3.49 -16.53 -3.86
C GLU A 62 -1.97 -16.80 -3.82
N GLU A 63 -1.15 -15.75 -3.80
CA GLU A 63 0.29 -15.83 -4.02
C GLU A 63 1.13 -15.68 -2.75
N SER A 64 0.65 -14.98 -1.73
CA SER A 64 1.42 -14.68 -0.52
C SER A 64 1.11 -15.66 0.63
N LEU A 65 2.16 -16.07 1.36
CA LEU A 65 2.03 -16.88 2.58
C LEU A 65 1.60 -16.05 3.80
N VAL A 66 1.73 -14.73 3.75
CA VAL A 66 1.39 -13.82 4.85
C VAL A 66 0.27 -12.89 4.43
N HIS A 67 -0.40 -12.29 5.42
CA HIS A 67 -1.41 -11.28 5.14
C HIS A 67 -0.77 -10.00 4.62
N VAL A 68 -1.24 -9.52 3.47
CA VAL A 68 -0.75 -8.30 2.83
C VAL A 68 -1.82 -7.22 2.92
N ILE A 69 -1.46 -6.09 3.53
CA ILE A 69 -2.26 -4.87 3.54
C ILE A 69 -1.59 -3.90 2.57
N GLN A 70 -2.25 -3.60 1.46
CA GLN A 70 -1.72 -2.66 0.48
C GLN A 70 -2.03 -1.23 0.92
N LEU A 71 -0.99 -0.40 1.04
CA LEU A 71 -1.13 1.04 1.24
C LEU A 71 -1.34 1.75 -0.10
N GLY A 72 -2.04 2.89 -0.06
CA GLY A 72 -2.25 3.74 -1.21
C GLY A 72 -1.33 4.95 -1.23
N SER A 73 -1.10 5.54 -2.41
CA SER A 73 -0.43 6.84 -2.50
C SER A 73 -1.38 7.97 -2.10
N MET A 74 -0.84 9.08 -1.60
CA MET A 74 -1.61 10.29 -1.32
C MET A 74 -2.01 11.01 -2.60
N THR A 75 -1.13 10.99 -3.60
CA THR A 75 -1.34 11.68 -4.87
C THR A 75 -1.31 10.71 -6.05
N MET A 76 -1.99 11.07 -7.14
CA MET A 76 -2.00 10.29 -8.38
C MET A 76 -0.58 10.14 -8.93
N GLY A 77 -0.16 8.89 -9.15
CA GLY A 77 1.17 8.55 -9.64
C GLY A 77 2.34 8.98 -8.74
N GLU A 78 2.06 9.35 -7.47
CA GLU A 78 3.06 9.95 -6.56
C GLU A 78 3.73 11.20 -7.14
N CYS A 79 2.99 12.01 -7.87
CA CYS A 79 3.48 13.24 -8.51
C CYS A 79 3.34 14.49 -7.63
N GLY A 80 2.59 14.41 -6.53
CA GLY A 80 2.40 15.53 -5.59
C GLY A 80 1.44 16.63 -6.08
N GLU A 81 0.72 16.42 -7.18
CA GLU A 81 -0.11 17.43 -7.84
C GLU A 81 -1.60 17.23 -7.60
N GLU A 82 -2.11 16.01 -7.73
CA GLU A 82 -3.52 15.66 -7.64
C GLU A 82 -3.74 14.56 -6.62
N LEU A 83 -4.81 14.68 -5.82
CA LEU A 83 -5.16 13.65 -4.82
C LEU A 83 -5.60 12.35 -5.51
N SER A 84 -5.15 11.22 -4.94
CA SER A 84 -5.58 9.89 -5.32
C SER A 84 -7.04 9.62 -4.91
N ASP A 85 -7.58 8.49 -5.34
CA ASP A 85 -8.92 8.01 -4.94
C ASP A 85 -8.90 7.43 -3.52
N ILE A 86 -8.72 8.31 -2.53
CA ILE A 86 -8.57 7.94 -1.12
C ILE A 86 -9.79 7.18 -0.61
N GLU A 87 -10.99 7.64 -0.93
CA GLU A 87 -12.24 7.04 -0.46
C GLU A 87 -12.45 5.63 -1.06
N GLY A 88 -12.19 5.48 -2.34
CA GLY A 88 -12.26 4.19 -3.02
C GLY A 88 -11.23 3.20 -2.48
N MET A 89 -9.99 3.66 -2.29
CA MET A 89 -8.94 2.81 -1.72
C MET A 89 -9.25 2.35 -0.29
N ALA A 90 -9.84 3.22 0.54
CA ALA A 90 -10.25 2.84 1.89
C ALA A 90 -11.37 1.78 1.87
N GLN A 91 -12.33 1.89 0.96
CA GLN A 91 -13.36 0.86 0.77
C GLN A 91 -12.75 -0.49 0.34
N ALA A 92 -11.63 -0.47 -0.35
CA ALA A 92 -10.89 -1.67 -0.76
C ALA A 92 -9.99 -2.26 0.34
N GLY A 93 -9.97 -1.67 1.54
CA GLY A 93 -9.17 -2.15 2.67
C GLY A 93 -7.79 -1.51 2.80
N CYS A 94 -7.58 -0.36 2.19
CA CYS A 94 -6.38 0.46 2.39
C CYS A 94 -6.53 1.26 3.69
N TYR A 95 -5.70 0.97 4.69
CA TYR A 95 -5.80 1.61 6.01
C TYR A 95 -4.90 2.83 6.19
N ALA A 96 -3.92 3.03 5.32
CA ALA A 96 -2.99 4.14 5.40
C ALA A 96 -2.52 4.59 4.01
N LEU A 97 -1.99 5.80 3.96
CA LEU A 97 -1.46 6.42 2.75
C LEU A 97 0.02 6.74 2.93
N SER A 98 0.77 6.66 1.84
CA SER A 98 2.20 7.02 1.83
C SER A 98 2.61 7.59 0.48
N GLU A 99 3.52 8.56 0.50
CA GLU A 99 4.25 9.04 -0.69
C GLU A 99 5.71 8.56 -0.67
N ASP A 100 5.96 7.43 -0.17
CA ASP A 100 7.23 6.78 0.15
C ASP A 100 8.47 7.36 -0.56
N GLY A 101 9.28 8.08 0.22
CA GLY A 101 10.49 8.74 -0.26
C GLY A 101 10.30 10.03 -1.06
N LYS A 102 9.06 10.52 -1.21
CA LYS A 102 8.75 11.78 -1.91
C LYS A 102 8.05 12.76 -0.98
N SER A 103 8.39 14.04 -1.10
CA SER A 103 7.74 15.11 -0.36
C SER A 103 6.57 15.69 -1.14
N VAL A 104 5.41 15.79 -0.51
CA VAL A 104 4.27 16.52 -1.06
C VAL A 104 4.40 17.98 -0.66
N MET A 105 4.82 18.83 -1.60
CA MET A 105 5.05 20.25 -1.36
C MET A 105 3.78 21.11 -1.46
N ASN A 106 2.70 20.55 -1.99
CA ASN A 106 1.42 21.22 -2.08
C ASN A 106 0.63 21.03 -0.77
N ALA A 107 0.48 22.10 0.02
CA ALA A 107 -0.22 22.07 1.30
C ALA A 107 -1.66 21.55 1.18
N PHE A 108 -2.36 21.88 0.10
CA PHE A 108 -3.70 21.37 -0.18
C PHE A 108 -3.75 19.84 -0.33
N CYS A 109 -2.71 19.25 -0.92
CA CYS A 109 -2.59 17.81 -1.06
C CYS A 109 -2.11 17.12 0.22
N SER A 110 -1.38 17.81 1.11
CA SER A 110 -0.89 17.23 2.35
C SER A 110 -1.90 17.27 3.51
N GLU A 111 -2.78 18.26 3.55
CA GLU A 111 -3.78 18.42 4.61
C GLU A 111 -5.04 17.57 4.41
N LYS A 112 -5.58 17.56 3.18
CA LYS A 112 -6.83 16.84 2.87
C LYS A 112 -6.79 15.33 3.05
N PRO A 113 -5.72 14.60 2.72
CA PRO A 113 -5.64 13.18 2.99
C PRO A 113 -5.84 12.82 4.45
N CYS A 114 -5.24 13.60 5.36
CA CYS A 114 -5.39 13.38 6.81
C CYS A 114 -6.82 13.56 7.28
N GLU A 115 -7.55 14.55 6.78
CA GLU A 115 -8.96 14.77 7.12
C GLU A 115 -9.86 13.63 6.60
N LYS A 116 -9.66 13.22 5.36
CA LYS A 116 -10.40 12.10 4.76
C LYS A 116 -10.11 10.79 5.47
N GLN A 117 -8.86 10.52 5.80
CA GLN A 117 -8.46 9.32 6.51
C GLN A 117 -9.05 9.26 7.92
N LYS A 118 -9.10 10.38 8.66
CA LYS A 118 -9.76 10.45 9.97
C LYS A 118 -11.25 10.11 9.90
N ARG A 119 -11.94 10.51 8.84
CA ARG A 119 -13.35 10.18 8.64
C ARG A 119 -13.59 8.69 8.32
N MET A 120 -12.60 7.99 7.84
CA MET A 120 -12.70 6.58 7.45
C MET A 120 -12.33 5.60 8.56
N ILE A 121 -11.51 6.05 9.53
CA ILE A 121 -11.11 5.25 10.70
C ILE A 121 -12.15 5.36 11.84
N CYS A 122 -12.98 6.34 11.78
CA CYS A 122 -14.13 6.49 12.67
C CYS A 122 -15.35 5.81 12.08
#